data_cf79b7ad8909badf37e3fe686d619c6a
#
_entry.id   cf79b7ad8909badf37e3fe686d619c6a
#
_cell.length_a   1.000
_cell.length_b   1.000
_cell.length_c   1.000
_cell.angle_alpha   90.00
_cell.angle_beta   90.00
_cell.angle_gamma   90.00
#
_symmetry.space_group_name_H-M   'P 1'
#
loop_
_entity.id
_entity.type
_entity.pdbx_description
1 polymer ?
#
loop_
_entity_poly.entity_id
_entity_poly.type
_entity_poly.pdbx_seq_one_letter_code
_entity_poly.pdbx_strand_id
1 'polypeptide(L)'
;MITIVAERINMTRKSIREKVWERDTDFIVNEVRIQEAAGATHIDINAGADPARECEDMIWLTEAVRDATELPISFDSASAEVLEAGLGICNRPGTIINSTTLEQERINNTLPLVKAFNTGIIILTMDDSGMPEDLAGRTTLVERIVALVSQEQIGLDRVYIDTLVRPVSTNPEQISCIIDSVRYIKQTYPEAHTMVGLSNVSFGIPKRIHVNRAFFVMLLEAGLDGAIIDPCADGMMGIMYSTHALLGKDEFCMNYITAHQEGRL
;
A
#
# COMPACT_ATOMS: atom_id res chain seq x y z
N MET A 1 0.58 -1.76 15.55
CA MET A 1 1.23 -2.37 14.37
C MET A 1 0.94 -1.50 13.16
N ILE A 2 1.80 -1.53 12.14
CA ILE A 2 1.57 -0.78 10.90
C ILE A 2 0.64 -1.54 9.96
N THR A 3 0.07 -0.84 8.98
CA THR A 3 -0.72 -1.42 7.90
C THR A 3 0.20 -2.13 6.90
N ILE A 4 0.01 -3.44 6.71
CA ILE A 4 0.73 -4.24 5.71
C ILE A 4 -0.22 -4.59 4.58
N VAL A 5 -0.05 -3.90 3.45
CA VAL A 5 -0.79 -4.14 2.21
C VAL A 5 0.00 -5.14 1.37
N ALA A 6 -0.50 -6.36 1.27
CA ALA A 6 0.22 -7.49 0.68
C ALA A 6 0.08 -7.53 -0.84
N GLU A 7 1.18 -7.29 -1.59
CA GLU A 7 1.23 -6.96 -3.02
C GLU A 7 1.35 -8.16 -3.98
N ARG A 8 1.10 -9.40 -3.53
CA ARG A 8 1.39 -10.56 -4.38
C ARG A 8 0.36 -10.82 -5.46
N ILE A 9 -0.93 -10.48 -5.24
CA ILE A 9 -2.01 -10.67 -6.20
C ILE A 9 -2.03 -9.49 -7.19
N ASN A 10 -1.03 -9.46 -8.07
CA ASN A 10 -0.82 -8.40 -9.03
C ASN A 10 -0.58 -8.99 -10.42
N MET A 11 -1.47 -8.72 -11.37
CA MET A 11 -1.46 -9.25 -12.73
C MET A 11 -0.35 -8.70 -13.63
N THR A 12 0.44 -7.72 -13.19
CA THR A 12 1.70 -7.37 -13.85
C THR A 12 2.72 -8.52 -13.75
N ARG A 13 2.59 -9.36 -12.71
CA ARG A 13 3.37 -10.59 -12.52
C ARG A 13 2.81 -11.69 -13.42
N LYS A 14 3.65 -12.23 -14.32
CA LYS A 14 3.23 -13.25 -15.30
C LYS A 14 2.55 -14.47 -14.64
N SER A 15 3.10 -14.98 -13.53
CA SER A 15 2.57 -16.14 -12.82
C SER A 15 1.16 -15.93 -12.28
N ILE A 16 0.86 -14.74 -11.78
CA ILE A 16 -0.48 -14.37 -11.29
C ILE A 16 -1.43 -14.21 -12.48
N ARG A 17 -1.00 -13.46 -13.50
CA ARG A 17 -1.82 -13.18 -14.68
C ARG A 17 -2.29 -14.45 -15.38
N GLU A 18 -1.41 -15.42 -15.58
CA GLU A 18 -1.76 -16.71 -16.20
C GLU A 18 -2.84 -17.43 -15.38
N LYS A 19 -2.71 -17.46 -14.06
CA LYS A 19 -3.67 -18.09 -13.15
C LYS A 19 -5.02 -17.37 -13.08
N VAL A 20 -5.00 -16.05 -13.14
CA VAL A 20 -6.24 -15.26 -13.23
C VAL A 20 -6.97 -15.54 -14.54
N TRP A 21 -6.26 -15.60 -15.67
CA TRP A 21 -6.88 -15.90 -16.95
C TRP A 21 -7.37 -17.34 -17.07
N GLU A 22 -6.76 -18.29 -16.35
CA GLU A 22 -7.22 -19.68 -16.21
C GLU A 22 -8.40 -19.81 -15.22
N ARG A 23 -8.74 -18.72 -14.47
CA ARG A 23 -9.73 -18.75 -13.38
C ARG A 23 -9.38 -19.81 -12.32
N ASP A 24 -8.09 -19.95 -12.00
CA ASP A 24 -7.57 -20.89 -10.99
C ASP A 24 -7.82 -20.33 -9.58
N THR A 25 -9.02 -20.55 -9.06
CA THR A 25 -9.46 -20.06 -7.74
C THR A 25 -8.60 -20.64 -6.63
N ASP A 26 -8.24 -21.93 -6.69
CA ASP A 26 -7.45 -22.58 -5.64
C ASP A 26 -6.06 -21.93 -5.49
N PHE A 27 -5.46 -21.54 -6.61
CA PHE A 27 -4.19 -20.81 -6.59
C PHE A 27 -4.32 -19.45 -5.92
N ILE A 28 -5.33 -18.66 -6.25
CA ILE A 28 -5.56 -17.33 -5.65
C ILE A 28 -5.86 -17.46 -4.15
N VAL A 29 -6.73 -18.39 -3.77
CA VAL A 29 -7.03 -18.67 -2.35
C VAL A 29 -5.76 -19.03 -1.58
N ASN A 30 -4.86 -19.84 -2.16
CA ASN A 30 -3.59 -20.17 -1.55
C ASN A 30 -2.68 -18.93 -1.40
N GLU A 31 -2.60 -18.06 -2.43
CA GLU A 31 -1.85 -16.80 -2.36
C GLU A 31 -2.38 -15.85 -1.27
N VAL A 32 -3.69 -15.79 -1.07
CA VAL A 32 -4.30 -15.04 0.04
C VAL A 32 -3.85 -15.61 1.38
N ARG A 33 -4.01 -16.92 1.59
CA ARG A 33 -3.71 -17.59 2.86
C ARG A 33 -2.25 -17.45 3.28
N ILE A 34 -1.31 -17.58 2.33
CA ILE A 34 0.12 -17.43 2.67
C ILE A 34 0.46 -16.00 3.05
N GLN A 35 -0.14 -15.00 2.42
CA GLN A 35 0.05 -13.59 2.76
C GLN A 35 -0.56 -13.26 4.12
N GLU A 36 -1.76 -13.75 4.40
CA GLU A 36 -2.42 -13.60 5.71
C GLU A 36 -1.61 -14.26 6.82
N ALA A 37 -1.16 -15.50 6.61
CA ALA A 37 -0.30 -16.22 7.56
C ALA A 37 1.04 -15.51 7.79
N ALA A 38 1.59 -14.83 6.79
CA ALA A 38 2.81 -14.03 6.92
C ALA A 38 2.59 -12.72 7.71
N GLY A 39 1.34 -12.32 7.97
CA GLY A 39 1.01 -11.13 8.78
C GLY A 39 0.54 -9.92 7.96
N ALA A 40 0.00 -10.15 6.76
CA ALA A 40 -0.74 -9.12 6.04
C ALA A 40 -1.92 -8.59 6.87
N THR A 41 -2.20 -7.30 6.76
CA THR A 41 -3.41 -6.67 7.31
C THR A 41 -4.44 -6.37 6.24
N HIS A 42 -4.00 -6.29 4.99
CA HIS A 42 -4.81 -6.05 3.79
C HIS A 42 -4.28 -6.92 2.65
N ILE A 43 -5.17 -7.38 1.80
CA ILE A 43 -4.81 -8.03 0.54
C ILE A 43 -4.96 -7.01 -0.60
N ASP A 44 -3.86 -6.72 -1.29
CA ASP A 44 -3.89 -5.86 -2.47
C ASP A 44 -4.29 -6.66 -3.71
N ILE A 45 -5.21 -6.10 -4.50
CA ILE A 45 -5.67 -6.71 -5.75
C ILE A 45 -5.40 -5.72 -6.90
N ASN A 46 -4.55 -6.14 -7.83
CA ASN A 46 -4.31 -5.42 -9.09
C ASN A 46 -4.66 -6.31 -10.28
N ALA A 47 -5.67 -5.92 -11.06
CA ALA A 47 -6.15 -6.61 -12.26
C ALA A 47 -5.61 -6.00 -13.56
N GLY A 48 -4.72 -5.02 -13.50
CA GLY A 48 -4.25 -4.17 -14.59
C GLY A 48 -3.27 -4.82 -15.57
N ALA A 49 -3.62 -5.97 -16.14
CA ALA A 49 -2.81 -6.62 -17.18
C ALA A 49 -3.30 -6.30 -18.60
N ASP A 50 -4.61 -6.19 -18.79
CA ASP A 50 -5.28 -5.89 -20.05
C ASP A 50 -6.47 -4.96 -19.76
N PRO A 51 -6.45 -3.70 -20.23
CA PRO A 51 -7.53 -2.76 -19.96
C PRO A 51 -8.92 -3.24 -20.42
N ALA A 52 -8.98 -4.06 -21.48
CA ALA A 52 -10.26 -4.59 -21.97
C ALA A 52 -10.89 -5.63 -21.04
N ARG A 53 -10.10 -6.22 -20.14
CA ARG A 53 -10.53 -7.28 -19.22
C ARG A 53 -10.45 -6.87 -17.76
N GLU A 54 -9.86 -5.73 -17.45
CA GLU A 54 -9.51 -5.32 -16.08
C GLU A 54 -10.72 -5.35 -15.15
N CYS A 55 -11.88 -4.88 -15.60
CA CYS A 55 -13.09 -4.89 -14.80
C CYS A 55 -13.59 -6.33 -14.50
N GLU A 56 -13.61 -7.21 -15.51
CA GLU A 56 -14.00 -8.61 -15.34
C GLU A 56 -13.04 -9.36 -14.43
N ASP A 57 -11.72 -9.13 -14.63
CA ASP A 57 -10.69 -9.78 -13.83
C ASP A 57 -10.68 -9.25 -12.37
N MET A 58 -10.98 -7.96 -12.15
CA MET A 58 -11.14 -7.37 -10.82
C MET A 58 -12.34 -7.98 -10.08
N ILE A 59 -13.49 -8.13 -10.74
CA ILE A 59 -14.67 -8.76 -10.15
C ILE A 59 -14.35 -10.18 -9.68
N TRP A 60 -13.79 -11.01 -10.58
CA TRP A 60 -13.46 -12.38 -10.27
C TRP A 60 -12.42 -12.53 -9.16
N LEU A 61 -11.34 -11.71 -9.18
CA LEU A 61 -10.34 -11.69 -8.12
C LEU A 61 -10.95 -11.28 -6.79
N THR A 62 -11.84 -10.28 -6.78
CA THR A 62 -12.49 -9.81 -5.56
C THR A 62 -13.36 -10.90 -4.94
N GLU A 63 -14.12 -11.65 -5.76
CA GLU A 63 -14.91 -12.79 -5.29
C GLU A 63 -14.03 -13.86 -4.66
N ALA A 64 -12.94 -14.25 -5.34
CA ALA A 64 -12.00 -15.27 -4.84
C ALA A 64 -11.32 -14.85 -3.53
N VAL A 65 -10.88 -13.57 -3.42
CA VAL A 65 -10.25 -13.04 -2.21
C VAL A 65 -11.26 -12.91 -1.06
N ARG A 66 -12.45 -12.37 -1.34
CA ARG A 66 -13.53 -12.23 -0.35
C ARG A 66 -13.87 -13.57 0.33
N ASP A 67 -13.92 -14.65 -0.45
CA ASP A 67 -14.27 -15.96 0.04
C ASP A 67 -13.11 -16.69 0.75
N ALA A 68 -11.87 -16.18 0.59
CA ALA A 68 -10.65 -16.77 1.15
C ALA A 68 -10.23 -16.21 2.51
N THR A 69 -10.56 -14.94 2.82
CA THR A 69 -10.14 -14.23 4.03
C THR A 69 -11.17 -13.22 4.52
N GLU A 70 -11.09 -12.84 5.79
CA GLU A 70 -11.85 -11.73 6.37
C GLU A 70 -11.07 -10.40 6.34
N LEU A 71 -9.80 -10.39 5.92
CA LEU A 71 -9.01 -9.16 5.80
C LEU A 71 -9.66 -8.18 4.82
N PRO A 72 -9.56 -6.87 5.07
CA PRO A 72 -9.96 -5.85 4.12
C PRO A 72 -9.09 -5.88 2.86
N ILE A 73 -9.66 -5.41 1.77
CA ILE A 73 -9.01 -5.38 0.46
C ILE A 73 -8.47 -3.98 0.17
N SER A 74 -7.28 -3.92 -0.42
CA SER A 74 -6.74 -2.75 -1.11
C SER A 74 -6.98 -2.95 -2.61
N PHE A 75 -7.82 -2.09 -3.22
CA PHE A 75 -8.11 -2.14 -4.64
C PHE A 75 -7.14 -1.26 -5.41
N ASP A 76 -6.21 -1.88 -6.16
CA ASP A 76 -5.18 -1.19 -6.94
C ASP A 76 -5.59 -1.09 -8.41
N SER A 77 -6.14 0.06 -8.78
CA SER A 77 -6.45 0.42 -10.17
C SER A 77 -6.40 1.93 -10.39
N ALA A 78 -6.06 2.30 -11.61
CA ALA A 78 -6.17 3.68 -12.10
C ALA A 78 -7.60 4.03 -12.58
N SER A 79 -8.44 3.04 -12.85
CA SER A 79 -9.79 3.19 -13.38
C SER A 79 -10.82 3.24 -12.24
N ALA A 80 -11.60 4.32 -12.18
CA ALA A 80 -12.69 4.44 -11.21
C ALA A 80 -13.79 3.38 -11.44
N GLU A 81 -14.06 2.99 -12.68
CA GLU A 81 -15.01 1.93 -13.03
C GLU A 81 -14.56 0.58 -12.45
N VAL A 82 -13.28 0.25 -12.57
CA VAL A 82 -12.71 -0.98 -12.02
C VAL A 82 -12.75 -0.98 -10.48
N LEU A 83 -12.43 0.16 -9.86
CA LEU A 83 -12.53 0.33 -8.40
C LEU A 83 -13.97 0.15 -7.92
N GLU A 84 -14.94 0.79 -8.60
CA GLU A 84 -16.36 0.67 -8.26
C GLU A 84 -16.86 -0.76 -8.38
N ALA A 85 -16.46 -1.49 -9.43
CA ALA A 85 -16.81 -2.88 -9.64
C ALA A 85 -16.32 -3.78 -8.49
N GLY A 86 -15.05 -3.64 -8.09
CA GLY A 86 -14.48 -4.38 -6.95
C GLY A 86 -15.16 -4.03 -5.62
N LEU A 87 -15.35 -2.74 -5.35
CA LEU A 87 -16.00 -2.23 -4.14
C LEU A 87 -17.46 -2.71 -4.03
N GLY A 88 -18.16 -2.84 -5.16
CA GLY A 88 -19.52 -3.38 -5.22
C GLY A 88 -19.62 -4.86 -4.83
N ILE A 89 -18.55 -5.63 -4.98
CA ILE A 89 -18.48 -7.05 -4.60
C ILE A 89 -18.07 -7.23 -3.14
N CYS A 90 -17.07 -6.45 -2.68
CA CYS A 90 -16.56 -6.54 -1.31
C CYS A 90 -16.11 -5.18 -0.80
N ASN A 91 -16.81 -4.67 0.22
CA ASN A 91 -16.43 -3.47 0.94
C ASN A 91 -16.53 -3.71 2.45
N ARG A 92 -15.43 -4.09 3.06
CA ARG A 92 -15.33 -4.35 4.51
C ARG A 92 -14.78 -3.11 5.23
N PRO A 93 -15.03 -2.96 6.54
CA PRO A 93 -14.33 -1.95 7.35
C PRO A 93 -12.81 -2.05 7.15
N GLY A 94 -12.17 -0.93 6.83
CA GLY A 94 -10.74 -0.88 6.52
C GLY A 94 -10.39 -1.04 5.03
N THR A 95 -11.35 -1.31 4.13
CA THR A 95 -11.08 -1.33 2.68
C THR A 95 -10.43 -0.03 2.21
N ILE A 96 -9.42 -0.14 1.34
CA ILE A 96 -8.62 0.98 0.84
C ILE A 96 -8.71 1.07 -0.67
N ILE A 97 -8.88 2.27 -1.21
CA ILE A 97 -8.67 2.57 -2.63
C ILE A 97 -7.18 2.90 -2.85
N ASN A 98 -6.51 2.16 -3.69
CA ASN A 98 -5.12 2.31 -4.09
C ASN A 98 -5.05 2.57 -5.61
N SER A 99 -4.94 3.79 -6.10
CA SER A 99 -4.75 5.06 -5.42
C SER A 99 -5.29 6.21 -6.28
N THR A 100 -5.21 7.41 -5.76
CA THR A 100 -5.39 8.63 -6.55
C THR A 100 -4.17 9.54 -6.46
N THR A 101 -4.12 10.55 -7.32
CA THR A 101 -3.15 11.65 -7.32
C THR A 101 -3.86 12.97 -7.10
N LEU A 102 -3.12 14.09 -7.11
CA LEU A 102 -3.70 15.44 -7.12
C LEU A 102 -4.03 15.95 -8.55
N GLU A 103 -3.98 15.09 -9.56
CA GLU A 103 -4.48 15.38 -10.90
C GLU A 103 -6.00 15.52 -10.87
N GLN A 104 -6.53 16.61 -11.46
CA GLN A 104 -7.94 16.97 -11.31
C GLN A 104 -8.90 15.87 -11.79
N GLU A 105 -8.57 15.19 -12.89
CA GLU A 105 -9.37 14.08 -13.41
C GLU A 105 -9.43 12.91 -12.44
N ARG A 106 -8.29 12.56 -11.83
CA ARG A 106 -8.19 11.47 -10.85
C ARG A 106 -9.01 11.78 -9.60
N ILE A 107 -8.90 13.00 -9.09
CA ILE A 107 -9.69 13.49 -7.94
C ILE A 107 -11.19 13.35 -8.21
N ASN A 108 -11.65 13.88 -9.35
CA ASN A 108 -13.06 13.90 -9.71
C ASN A 108 -13.66 12.49 -9.85
N ASN A 109 -12.86 11.52 -10.27
CA ASN A 109 -13.31 10.15 -10.49
C ASN A 109 -13.21 9.29 -9.23
N THR A 110 -12.23 9.54 -8.35
CA THR A 110 -11.94 8.64 -7.22
C THR A 110 -12.60 9.09 -5.90
N LEU A 111 -12.58 10.39 -5.56
CA LEU A 111 -13.13 10.84 -4.28
C LEU A 111 -14.63 10.57 -4.08
N PRO A 112 -15.49 10.61 -5.12
CA PRO A 112 -16.87 10.17 -4.98
C PRO A 112 -17.02 8.73 -4.49
N LEU A 113 -16.14 7.81 -4.95
CA LEU A 113 -16.13 6.42 -4.51
C LEU A 113 -15.72 6.30 -3.05
N VAL A 114 -14.67 7.04 -2.62
CA VAL A 114 -14.24 7.08 -1.21
C VAL A 114 -15.40 7.46 -0.28
N LYS A 115 -16.22 8.44 -0.70
CA LYS A 115 -17.38 8.89 0.08
C LYS A 115 -18.54 7.90 0.02
N ALA A 116 -18.87 7.41 -1.17
CA ALA A 116 -19.99 6.49 -1.38
C ALA A 116 -19.81 5.16 -0.63
N PHE A 117 -18.58 4.62 -0.65
CA PHE A 117 -18.24 3.35 -0.03
C PHE A 117 -17.62 3.49 1.37
N ASN A 118 -17.38 4.71 1.84
CA ASN A 118 -16.76 5.01 3.14
C ASN A 118 -15.42 4.29 3.36
N THR A 119 -14.57 4.23 2.33
CA THR A 119 -13.26 3.56 2.34
C THR A 119 -12.13 4.45 2.85
N GLY A 120 -10.97 3.84 3.11
CA GLY A 120 -9.68 4.53 3.11
C GLY A 120 -9.23 4.88 1.69
N ILE A 121 -8.25 5.76 1.58
CA ILE A 121 -7.68 6.19 0.30
C ILE A 121 -6.17 6.41 0.40
N ILE A 122 -5.41 5.85 -0.55
CA ILE A 122 -4.00 6.22 -0.75
C ILE A 122 -3.95 7.37 -1.74
N ILE A 123 -3.32 8.48 -1.35
CA ILE A 123 -3.12 9.65 -2.21
C ILE A 123 -1.62 9.85 -2.43
N LEU A 124 -1.22 9.77 -3.69
CA LEU A 124 0.17 9.94 -4.10
C LEU A 124 0.56 11.44 -4.08
N THR A 125 1.75 11.76 -3.58
CA THR A 125 2.30 13.12 -3.64
C THR A 125 2.77 13.45 -5.07
N MET A 126 1.80 13.56 -5.99
CA MET A 126 1.98 13.85 -7.41
C MET A 126 0.77 14.64 -7.93
N ASP A 127 0.99 15.54 -8.87
CA ASP A 127 -0.05 16.29 -9.58
C ASP A 127 0.25 16.40 -11.08
N ASP A 128 -0.48 17.27 -11.79
CA ASP A 128 -0.33 17.50 -13.24
C ASP A 128 1.10 17.95 -13.65
N SER A 129 1.91 18.45 -12.69
CA SER A 129 3.31 18.80 -12.91
C SER A 129 4.25 17.57 -12.75
N GLY A 130 3.72 16.44 -12.32
CA GLY A 130 4.44 15.21 -12.07
C GLY A 130 4.89 15.06 -10.61
N MET A 131 5.93 14.24 -10.40
CA MET A 131 6.50 13.96 -9.08
C MET A 131 7.42 15.10 -8.63
N PRO A 132 7.35 15.51 -7.35
CA PRO A 132 8.27 16.53 -6.80
C PRO A 132 9.70 16.00 -6.71
N GLU A 133 10.66 16.87 -6.97
CA GLU A 133 12.09 16.52 -6.95
C GLU A 133 12.71 16.64 -5.55
N ASP A 134 12.17 17.50 -4.69
CA ASP A 134 12.73 17.83 -3.38
C ASP A 134 11.68 17.74 -2.24
N LEU A 135 12.16 17.96 -1.02
CA LEU A 135 11.32 17.95 0.19
C LEU A 135 10.27 19.07 0.17
N ALA A 136 10.64 20.27 -0.30
CA ALA A 136 9.73 21.42 -0.31
C ALA A 136 8.52 21.16 -1.25
N GLY A 137 8.76 20.61 -2.43
CA GLY A 137 7.70 20.19 -3.34
C GLY A 137 6.81 19.11 -2.74
N ARG A 138 7.39 18.10 -2.04
CA ARG A 138 6.63 17.05 -1.38
C ARG A 138 5.74 17.59 -0.27
N THR A 139 6.28 18.45 0.62
CA THR A 139 5.50 19.05 1.70
C THR A 139 4.37 19.94 1.19
N THR A 140 4.61 20.71 0.11
CA THR A 140 3.56 21.48 -0.56
C THR A 140 2.42 20.59 -1.06
N LEU A 141 2.73 19.43 -1.67
CA LEU A 141 1.69 18.49 -2.11
C LEU A 141 0.97 17.83 -0.93
N VAL A 142 1.67 17.53 0.16
CA VAL A 142 1.05 17.04 1.40
C VAL A 142 0.02 18.04 1.94
N GLU A 143 0.37 19.32 2.00
CA GLU A 143 -0.54 20.39 2.45
C GLU A 143 -1.77 20.49 1.52
N ARG A 144 -1.58 20.36 0.20
CA ARG A 144 -2.69 20.32 -0.77
C ARG A 144 -3.58 19.09 -0.60
N ILE A 145 -3.01 17.91 -0.31
CA ILE A 145 -3.78 16.70 0.00
C ILE A 145 -4.65 16.94 1.23
N VAL A 146 -4.08 17.46 2.32
CA VAL A 146 -4.82 17.74 3.56
C VAL A 146 -5.94 18.77 3.33
N ALA A 147 -5.66 19.83 2.59
CA ALA A 147 -6.68 20.84 2.25
C ALA A 147 -7.82 20.23 1.42
N LEU A 148 -7.49 19.41 0.41
CA LEU A 148 -8.45 18.73 -0.46
C LEU A 148 -9.37 17.80 0.35
N VAL A 149 -8.82 16.89 1.15
CA VAL A 149 -9.63 15.92 1.90
C VAL A 149 -10.48 16.60 2.97
N SER A 150 -9.99 17.68 3.55
CA SER A 150 -10.78 18.52 4.47
C SER A 150 -11.97 19.18 3.76
N GLN A 151 -11.75 19.76 2.58
CA GLN A 151 -12.81 20.33 1.75
C GLN A 151 -13.86 19.29 1.35
N GLU A 152 -13.43 18.08 1.03
CA GLU A 152 -14.28 16.94 0.66
C GLU A 152 -14.91 16.23 1.86
N GLN A 153 -14.65 16.69 3.10
CA GLN A 153 -15.15 16.12 4.33
C GLN A 153 -14.75 14.65 4.55
N ILE A 154 -13.54 14.28 4.09
CA ILE A 154 -12.93 12.99 4.34
C ILE A 154 -12.03 13.11 5.57
N GLY A 155 -12.23 12.26 6.59
CA GLY A 155 -11.40 12.26 7.79
C GLY A 155 -9.95 11.87 7.50
N LEU A 156 -8.99 12.56 8.10
CA LEU A 156 -7.55 12.28 7.91
C LEU A 156 -7.17 10.88 8.38
N ASP A 157 -7.89 10.30 9.33
CA ASP A 157 -7.74 8.91 9.80
C ASP A 157 -8.02 7.84 8.73
N ARG A 158 -8.57 8.23 7.58
CA ARG A 158 -8.80 7.36 6.42
C ARG A 158 -7.85 7.64 5.26
N VAL A 159 -6.95 8.62 5.43
CA VAL A 159 -6.05 9.07 4.35
C VAL A 159 -4.65 8.52 4.56
N TYR A 160 -4.16 7.79 3.57
CA TYR A 160 -2.78 7.30 3.49
C TYR A 160 -2.04 8.15 2.46
N ILE A 161 -1.08 8.94 2.91
CA ILE A 161 -0.26 9.80 2.03
C ILE A 161 0.96 9.00 1.59
N ASP A 162 1.04 8.69 0.29
CA ASP A 162 2.21 8.03 -0.30
C ASP A 162 3.24 9.06 -0.75
N THR A 163 4.42 8.97 -0.17
CA THR A 163 5.54 9.87 -0.46
C THR A 163 6.28 9.55 -1.75
N LEU A 164 5.82 8.57 -2.52
CA LEU A 164 6.36 8.14 -3.83
C LEU A 164 7.83 7.74 -3.80
N VAL A 165 8.05 6.44 -3.72
CA VAL A 165 9.39 5.84 -3.75
C VAL A 165 9.85 5.65 -5.19
N ARG A 166 11.00 6.24 -5.55
CA ARG A 166 11.70 6.01 -6.82
C ARG A 166 12.89 5.06 -6.62
N PRO A 167 13.37 4.41 -7.69
CA PRO A 167 14.56 3.57 -7.59
C PRO A 167 15.79 4.34 -7.12
N VAL A 168 16.47 3.82 -6.10
CA VAL A 168 17.71 4.43 -5.58
C VAL A 168 18.81 4.52 -6.65
N SER A 169 18.77 3.63 -7.64
CA SER A 169 19.70 3.63 -8.78
C SER A 169 19.55 4.84 -9.71
N THR A 170 18.40 5.51 -9.70
CA THR A 170 18.13 6.67 -10.57
C THR A 170 18.39 8.00 -9.86
N ASN A 171 18.11 8.08 -8.55
CA ASN A 171 18.32 9.28 -7.74
C ASN A 171 18.51 8.91 -6.25
N PRO A 172 19.75 8.73 -5.78
CA PRO A 172 20.03 8.39 -4.38
C PRO A 172 19.60 9.46 -3.36
N GLU A 173 19.61 10.74 -3.76
CA GLU A 173 19.29 11.87 -2.86
C GLU A 173 17.81 11.88 -2.46
N GLN A 174 16.96 11.23 -3.24
CA GLN A 174 15.54 11.11 -2.93
C GLN A 174 15.23 10.27 -1.67
N ILE A 175 16.14 9.40 -1.25
CA ILE A 175 15.91 8.58 -0.06
C ILE A 175 15.74 9.45 1.19
N SER A 176 16.61 10.45 1.39
CA SER A 176 16.46 11.40 2.49
C SER A 176 15.17 12.20 2.37
N CYS A 177 14.85 12.70 1.18
CA CYS A 177 13.59 13.44 0.95
C CYS A 177 12.35 12.61 1.30
N ILE A 178 12.32 11.31 0.95
CA ILE A 178 11.19 10.41 1.29
C ILE A 178 11.09 10.25 2.81
N ILE A 179 12.20 9.95 3.49
CA ILE A 179 12.25 9.77 4.94
C ILE A 179 11.81 11.04 5.66
N ASP A 180 12.31 12.19 5.25
CA ASP A 180 11.96 13.48 5.85
C ASP A 180 10.51 13.87 5.56
N SER A 181 9.94 13.45 4.41
CA SER A 181 8.52 13.62 4.13
C SER A 181 7.65 12.80 5.08
N VAL A 182 8.03 11.55 5.37
CA VAL A 182 7.34 10.72 6.38
C VAL A 182 7.37 11.40 7.74
N ARG A 183 8.55 11.87 8.19
CA ARG A 183 8.68 12.62 9.45
C ARG A 183 7.82 13.87 9.47
N TYR A 184 7.83 14.65 8.40
CA TYR A 184 7.02 15.86 8.28
C TYR A 184 5.52 15.56 8.44
N ILE A 185 5.01 14.56 7.72
CA ILE A 185 3.60 14.16 7.80
C ILE A 185 3.24 13.77 9.24
N LYS A 186 4.05 12.93 9.88
CA LYS A 186 3.78 12.46 11.24
C LYS A 186 3.85 13.56 12.31
N GLN A 187 4.71 14.55 12.12
CA GLN A 187 4.83 15.69 13.03
C GLN A 187 3.73 16.73 12.86
N THR A 188 3.30 16.96 11.59
CA THR A 188 2.38 18.04 11.25
C THR A 188 0.92 17.58 11.22
N TYR A 189 0.69 16.36 10.75
CA TYR A 189 -0.65 15.76 10.56
C TYR A 189 -0.71 14.36 11.17
N PRO A 190 -0.62 14.23 12.51
CA PRO A 190 -0.50 12.93 13.18
C PRO A 190 -1.69 11.99 12.96
N GLU A 191 -2.85 12.53 12.59
CA GLU A 191 -4.05 11.74 12.26
C GLU A 191 -3.98 11.10 10.87
N ALA A 192 -3.23 11.70 9.93
CA ALA A 192 -3.01 11.09 8.62
C ALA A 192 -2.02 9.92 8.71
N HIS A 193 -2.24 8.94 7.87
CA HIS A 193 -1.31 7.81 7.73
C HIS A 193 -0.31 8.07 6.61
N THR A 194 0.89 7.53 6.78
CA THR A 194 1.90 7.49 5.72
C THR A 194 1.92 6.12 5.07
N MET A 195 2.10 6.06 3.74
CA MET A 195 2.18 4.82 2.96
C MET A 195 3.35 4.88 1.99
N VAL A 196 3.92 3.74 1.66
CA VAL A 196 4.91 3.61 0.59
C VAL A 196 4.77 2.28 -0.15
N GLY A 197 4.97 2.30 -1.46
CA GLY A 197 5.30 1.12 -2.25
C GLY A 197 6.78 0.78 -2.08
N LEU A 198 7.13 -0.01 -1.05
CA LEU A 198 8.49 -0.25 -0.61
C LEU A 198 9.41 -0.80 -1.71
N SER A 199 8.90 -1.75 -2.48
CA SER A 199 9.68 -2.50 -3.48
C SER A 199 10.24 -1.63 -4.62
N ASN A 200 9.70 -0.43 -4.80
CA ASN A 200 10.15 0.51 -5.84
C ASN A 200 11.59 1.00 -5.61
N VAL A 201 12.04 1.12 -4.35
CA VAL A 201 13.39 1.60 -4.00
C VAL A 201 14.49 0.80 -4.68
N SER A 202 14.29 -0.50 -4.84
CA SER A 202 15.29 -1.44 -5.35
C SER A 202 15.09 -1.84 -6.80
N PHE A 203 14.22 -1.15 -7.54
CA PHE A 203 13.97 -1.51 -8.94
C PHE A 203 15.25 -1.39 -9.78
N GLY A 204 15.50 -2.41 -10.62
CA GLY A 204 16.66 -2.46 -11.52
C GLY A 204 17.99 -2.89 -10.88
N ILE A 205 18.04 -3.21 -9.58
CA ILE A 205 19.27 -3.66 -8.91
C ILE A 205 19.17 -5.14 -8.48
N PRO A 206 20.31 -5.87 -8.39
CA PRO A 206 20.31 -7.26 -7.97
C PRO A 206 20.05 -7.41 -6.46
N LYS A 207 19.58 -8.60 -6.04
CA LYS A 207 19.34 -8.95 -4.62
C LYS A 207 18.52 -7.89 -3.87
N ARG A 208 17.44 -7.46 -4.48
CA ARG A 208 16.54 -6.38 -4.05
C ARG A 208 16.17 -6.42 -2.56
N ILE A 209 16.04 -7.63 -2.02
CA ILE A 209 15.60 -7.84 -0.63
C ILE A 209 16.47 -7.12 0.41
N HIS A 210 17.78 -7.03 0.20
CA HIS A 210 18.66 -6.34 1.14
C HIS A 210 18.38 -4.85 1.20
N VAL A 211 18.17 -4.22 0.05
CA VAL A 211 17.86 -2.78 -0.02
C VAL A 211 16.46 -2.52 0.53
N ASN A 212 15.48 -3.35 0.17
CA ASN A 212 14.12 -3.23 0.70
C ASN A 212 14.11 -3.29 2.24
N ARG A 213 14.80 -4.26 2.84
CA ARG A 213 14.89 -4.40 4.31
C ARG A 213 15.55 -3.18 4.96
N ALA A 214 16.69 -2.73 4.43
CA ALA A 214 17.40 -1.57 4.98
C ALA A 214 16.52 -0.30 4.91
N PHE A 215 15.87 -0.07 3.78
CA PHE A 215 15.01 1.08 3.59
C PHE A 215 13.77 1.01 4.49
N PHE A 216 13.20 -0.19 4.67
CA PHE A 216 12.07 -0.40 5.57
C PHE A 216 12.38 -0.01 7.01
N VAL A 217 13.55 -0.39 7.54
CA VAL A 217 14.02 0.03 8.88
C VAL A 217 14.08 1.55 8.99
N MET A 218 14.65 2.23 7.99
CA MET A 218 14.76 3.70 7.97
C MET A 218 13.40 4.39 7.97
N LEU A 219 12.43 3.84 7.22
CA LEU A 219 11.07 4.37 7.17
C LEU A 219 10.30 4.12 8.47
N LEU A 220 10.44 2.93 9.08
CA LEU A 220 9.82 2.61 10.38
C LEU A 220 10.34 3.51 11.49
N GLU A 221 11.64 3.86 11.47
CA GLU A 221 12.23 4.84 12.38
C GLU A 221 11.63 6.23 12.16
N ALA A 222 11.43 6.63 10.91
CA ALA A 222 10.81 7.90 10.56
C ALA A 222 9.33 8.01 10.95
N GLY A 223 8.68 6.89 11.30
CA GLY A 223 7.29 6.86 11.74
C GLY A 223 6.30 6.37 10.68
N LEU A 224 6.73 5.57 9.71
CA LEU A 224 5.86 4.99 8.69
C LEU A 224 4.69 4.22 9.31
N ASP A 225 3.47 4.44 8.80
CA ASP A 225 2.23 3.80 9.27
C ASP A 225 1.80 2.62 8.39
N GLY A 226 2.20 2.59 7.13
CA GLY A 226 1.81 1.53 6.20
C GLY A 226 2.80 1.30 5.08
N ALA A 227 2.85 0.08 4.57
CA ALA A 227 3.67 -0.30 3.44
C ALA A 227 2.96 -1.30 2.52
N ILE A 228 3.09 -1.09 1.22
CA ILE A 228 2.74 -2.06 0.18
C ILE A 228 3.99 -2.92 -0.04
N ILE A 229 3.95 -4.18 0.39
CA ILE A 229 5.09 -5.10 0.40
C ILE A 229 4.67 -6.53 0.12
N ASP A 230 5.65 -7.38 -0.19
CA ASP A 230 5.48 -8.84 -0.11
C ASP A 230 5.82 -9.31 1.32
N PRO A 231 4.82 -9.62 2.18
CA PRO A 231 5.09 -10.06 3.55
C PRO A 231 5.73 -11.45 3.60
N CYS A 232 5.62 -12.24 2.52
CA CYS A 232 6.24 -13.56 2.40
C CYS A 232 7.73 -13.48 2.01
N ALA A 233 8.23 -12.28 1.66
CA ALA A 233 9.64 -12.13 1.31
C ALA A 233 10.51 -12.42 2.54
N ASP A 234 11.53 -13.26 2.33
CA ASP A 234 12.41 -13.74 3.39
C ASP A 234 12.86 -12.64 4.37
N GLY A 235 12.60 -12.82 5.67
CA GLY A 235 12.94 -11.91 6.77
C GLY A 235 12.31 -10.51 6.72
N MET A 236 11.35 -10.21 5.82
CA MET A 236 10.72 -8.89 5.73
C MET A 236 9.92 -8.57 7.01
N MET A 237 9.08 -9.50 7.43
CA MET A 237 8.30 -9.33 8.66
C MET A 237 9.17 -9.39 9.91
N GLY A 238 10.22 -10.21 9.92
CA GLY A 238 11.20 -10.24 11.00
C GLY A 238 11.89 -8.91 11.22
N ILE A 239 12.26 -8.20 10.15
CA ILE A 239 12.82 -6.84 10.22
C ILE A 239 11.79 -5.85 10.82
N MET A 240 10.52 -5.93 10.43
CA MET A 240 9.47 -5.08 10.99
C MET A 240 9.32 -5.27 12.50
N TYR A 241 9.15 -6.52 12.96
CA TYR A 241 8.99 -6.81 14.38
C TYR A 241 10.22 -6.41 15.20
N SER A 242 11.42 -6.72 14.68
CA SER A 242 12.68 -6.33 15.33
C SER A 242 12.81 -4.82 15.47
N THR A 243 12.48 -4.09 14.41
CA THR A 243 12.55 -2.61 14.40
C THR A 243 11.56 -2.01 15.40
N HIS A 244 10.33 -2.51 15.46
CA HIS A 244 9.33 -2.05 16.44
C HIS A 244 9.79 -2.31 17.89
N ALA A 245 10.36 -3.47 18.17
CA ALA A 245 10.91 -3.77 19.49
C ALA A 245 12.04 -2.79 19.88
N LEU A 246 12.97 -2.51 18.94
CA LEU A 246 14.09 -1.58 19.15
C LEU A 246 13.62 -0.12 19.32
N LEU A 247 12.53 0.27 18.66
CA LEU A 247 11.93 1.60 18.78
C LEU A 247 11.03 1.76 20.02
N GLY A 248 10.87 0.73 20.86
CA GLY A 248 9.98 0.76 22.02
C GLY A 248 8.49 0.77 21.65
N LYS A 249 8.15 0.39 20.42
CA LYS A 249 6.76 0.28 19.92
C LYS A 249 6.15 -1.11 20.16
N ASP A 250 6.90 -2.01 20.76
CA ASP A 250 6.48 -3.38 21.12
C ASP A 250 6.77 -3.61 22.60
N GLU A 251 5.75 -3.44 23.43
CA GLU A 251 5.87 -3.53 24.88
C GLU A 251 6.32 -4.96 25.27
N PHE A 252 7.44 -5.03 26.01
CA PHE A 252 8.10 -6.28 26.41
C PHE A 252 8.39 -7.25 25.24
N CYS A 253 8.53 -6.77 24.01
CA CYS A 253 8.74 -7.57 22.80
C CYS A 253 7.65 -8.63 22.55
N MET A 254 6.42 -8.39 23.01
CA MET A 254 5.34 -9.38 22.96
C MET A 254 4.94 -9.73 21.53
N ASN A 255 4.87 -8.73 20.63
CA ASN A 255 4.54 -9.00 19.24
C ASN A 255 5.66 -9.79 18.53
N TYR A 256 6.93 -9.46 18.83
CA TYR A 256 8.09 -10.18 18.29
C TYR A 256 8.07 -11.67 18.76
N ILE A 257 7.83 -11.91 20.06
CA ILE A 257 7.76 -13.25 20.62
C ILE A 257 6.59 -14.04 20.01
N THR A 258 5.43 -13.42 19.90
CA THR A 258 4.23 -14.03 19.28
C THR A 258 4.49 -14.37 17.83
N ALA A 259 5.09 -13.45 17.05
CA ALA A 259 5.44 -13.69 15.66
C ALA A 259 6.40 -14.89 15.50
N HIS A 260 7.37 -15.04 16.41
CA HIS A 260 8.23 -16.22 16.44
C HIS A 260 7.45 -17.51 16.70
N GLN A 261 6.57 -17.52 17.71
CA GLN A 261 5.75 -18.69 18.05
C GLN A 261 4.82 -19.12 16.92
N GLU A 262 4.36 -18.17 16.12
CA GLU A 262 3.48 -18.39 14.95
C GLU A 262 4.25 -18.64 13.64
N GLY A 263 5.58 -18.67 13.66
CA GLY A 263 6.42 -18.94 12.49
C GLY A 263 6.46 -17.80 11.46
N ARG A 264 6.26 -16.56 11.90
CA ARG A 264 6.27 -15.34 11.06
C ARG A 264 7.60 -14.58 11.05
N LEU A 265 8.64 -15.08 11.73
CA LEU A 265 9.99 -14.51 11.73
C LEU A 265 10.91 -15.23 10.77
#